data_cf19976540e78a7b2be301b40e545135
#
_entry.id   cf19976540e78a7b2be301b40e545135
#
_cell.length_a   1.000
_cell.length_b   1.000
_cell.length_c   1.000
_cell.angle_alpha   90.00
_cell.angle_beta   90.00
_cell.angle_gamma   90.00
#
_symmetry.space_group_name_H-M   'P 1'
#
loop_
_entity.id
_entity.type
_entity.pdbx_description
1 polymer ?
#
loop_
_entity_poly.entity_id
_entity_poly.type
_entity_poly.pdbx_seq_one_letter_code
_entity_poly.pdbx_strand_id
1 'polypeptide(L)'
;LVGDFLFVSKMNYGARVPMTTIALPMVHDSIPFTKSKSYLTWPQLPYMRLPGIQNINRTDIVVFNWPVDTVYRFFDILKRRAYKPVDKKSNYVKRCVGIPGDSLSIKDGLIYSDGKLLQLPERAKPQFSYKVALDPKTPIDFESLFKELDITDPAGFADQTKRDTLFMSALTEAGAERLKNVPGITAVIRQISKEIDNAVFPHINKWNRDNYGPIYIPQQ
;
A
#
# COMPACT_ATOMS: atom_id res chain seq x y z
N LEU A 1 -5.83 0.55 -8.05
CA LEU A 1 -6.63 1.77 -7.91
C LEU A 1 -8.08 1.36 -7.60
N VAL A 2 -8.85 2.25 -7.04
CA VAL A 2 -10.27 2.00 -6.75
C VAL A 2 -11.01 1.81 -8.07
N GLY A 3 -11.67 0.64 -8.25
CA GLY A 3 -12.36 0.29 -9.49
C GLY A 3 -11.59 -0.66 -10.41
N ASP A 4 -10.33 -0.94 -10.14
CA ASP A 4 -9.57 -1.90 -10.94
C ASP A 4 -9.92 -3.34 -10.57
N PHE A 5 -9.98 -4.21 -11.60
CA PHE A 5 -10.13 -5.64 -11.44
C PHE A 5 -8.81 -6.34 -11.74
N LEU A 6 -8.43 -7.27 -10.88
CA LEU A 6 -7.16 -7.99 -11.00
C LEU A 6 -7.40 -9.48 -11.17
N PHE A 7 -6.70 -10.09 -12.14
CA PHE A 7 -6.56 -11.53 -12.21
C PHE A 7 -5.42 -12.00 -11.32
N VAL A 8 -5.71 -12.90 -10.39
CA VAL A 8 -4.73 -13.46 -9.46
C VAL A 8 -4.48 -14.92 -9.79
N SER A 9 -3.26 -15.23 -10.22
CA SER A 9 -2.84 -16.61 -10.39
C SER A 9 -2.64 -17.28 -9.03
N LYS A 10 -3.35 -18.35 -8.80
CA LYS A 10 -3.19 -19.16 -7.57
C LYS A 10 -2.14 -20.27 -7.74
N MET A 11 -1.69 -20.52 -8.97
CA MET A 11 -0.76 -21.61 -9.27
C MET A 11 0.69 -21.23 -8.98
N ASN A 12 1.07 -19.98 -9.19
CA ASN A 12 2.45 -19.54 -9.06
C ASN A 12 3.06 -19.90 -7.70
N TYR A 13 2.40 -19.54 -6.61
CA TYR A 13 2.86 -19.79 -5.24
C TYR A 13 2.09 -20.92 -4.54
N GLY A 14 1.38 -21.74 -5.29
CA GLY A 14 0.55 -22.82 -4.79
C GLY A 14 -0.84 -22.38 -4.34
N ALA A 15 -1.85 -23.04 -4.83
CA ALA A 15 -3.24 -22.77 -4.46
C ALA A 15 -3.51 -23.22 -3.02
N ARG A 16 -4.05 -22.32 -2.21
CA ARG A 16 -4.53 -22.68 -0.87
C ARG A 16 -5.88 -23.37 -0.98
N VAL A 17 -6.03 -24.50 -0.33
CA VAL A 17 -7.33 -25.19 -0.18
C VAL A 17 -8.22 -24.33 0.74
N PRO A 18 -9.49 -24.08 0.38
CA PRO A 18 -10.40 -23.36 1.25
C PRO A 18 -10.56 -24.06 2.60
N MET A 19 -10.35 -23.33 3.67
CA MET A 19 -10.49 -23.86 5.04
C MET A 19 -11.96 -23.86 5.46
N THR A 20 -12.73 -22.86 5.01
CA THR A 20 -14.15 -22.70 5.32
C THR A 20 -14.98 -23.45 4.30
N THR A 21 -15.45 -24.63 4.68
CA THR A 21 -16.16 -25.55 3.77
C THR A 21 -17.58 -25.12 3.44
N ILE A 22 -18.24 -24.45 4.38
CA ILE A 22 -19.64 -24.02 4.22
C ILE A 22 -19.66 -22.50 4.14
N ALA A 23 -19.85 -21.98 2.94
CA ALA A 23 -19.94 -20.54 2.67
C ALA A 23 -20.87 -20.29 1.49
N LEU A 24 -21.61 -19.18 1.54
CA LEU A 24 -22.42 -18.73 0.40
C LEU A 24 -21.48 -18.27 -0.72
N PRO A 25 -21.70 -18.74 -1.96
CA PRO A 25 -20.93 -18.30 -3.11
C PRO A 25 -21.15 -16.80 -3.37
N MET A 26 -20.13 -16.11 -3.87
CA MET A 26 -20.16 -14.69 -4.26
C MET A 26 -20.42 -13.70 -3.10
N VAL A 27 -20.50 -14.16 -1.85
CA VAL A 27 -20.69 -13.31 -0.67
C VAL A 27 -19.49 -13.41 0.25
N HIS A 28 -18.78 -12.28 0.46
CA HIS A 28 -17.51 -12.32 1.15
C HIS A 28 -17.63 -12.44 2.67
N ASP A 29 -18.32 -11.56 3.34
CA ASP A 29 -18.34 -11.45 4.80
C ASP A 29 -19.73 -11.67 5.41
N SER A 30 -20.70 -10.91 4.94
CA SER A 30 -22.07 -10.92 5.49
C SER A 30 -23.11 -10.93 4.38
N ILE A 31 -24.20 -11.62 4.64
CA ILE A 31 -25.33 -11.69 3.73
C ILE A 31 -25.96 -10.29 3.64
N PRO A 32 -26.17 -9.74 2.43
CA PRO A 32 -26.88 -8.48 2.25
C PRO A 32 -28.21 -8.50 3.00
N PHE A 33 -28.58 -7.39 3.59
CA PHE A 33 -29.84 -7.14 4.32
C PHE A 33 -29.96 -7.83 5.70
N THR A 34 -29.41 -9.03 5.92
CA THR A 34 -29.63 -9.79 7.18
C THR A 34 -28.58 -9.53 8.25
N LYS A 35 -27.43 -8.94 7.92
CA LYS A 35 -26.26 -8.77 8.79
C LYS A 35 -25.67 -10.07 9.35
N SER A 36 -26.15 -11.22 8.89
CA SER A 36 -25.63 -12.54 9.27
C SER A 36 -24.34 -12.86 8.52
N LYS A 37 -23.49 -13.71 9.12
CA LYS A 37 -22.29 -14.19 8.42
C LYS A 37 -22.67 -15.03 7.20
N SER A 38 -21.94 -14.87 6.11
CA SER A 38 -22.12 -15.65 4.88
C SER A 38 -21.47 -17.04 4.93
N TYR A 39 -20.88 -17.40 6.05
CA TYR A 39 -20.14 -18.65 6.22
C TYR A 39 -20.26 -19.20 7.65
N LEU A 40 -20.09 -20.51 7.79
CA LEU A 40 -19.97 -21.16 9.08
C LEU A 40 -18.51 -21.27 9.50
N THR A 41 -18.24 -21.06 10.78
CA THR A 41 -16.88 -21.18 11.34
C THR A 41 -16.51 -22.60 11.70
N TRP A 42 -17.44 -23.54 11.57
CA TRP A 42 -17.25 -24.96 11.82
C TRP A 42 -18.16 -25.77 10.85
N PRO A 43 -17.72 -26.90 10.27
CA PRO A 43 -16.37 -27.43 10.35
C PRO A 43 -15.37 -26.66 9.49
N GLN A 44 -14.10 -26.65 9.89
CA GLN A 44 -13.01 -26.09 9.11
C GLN A 44 -11.99 -27.16 8.75
N LEU A 45 -11.49 -27.12 7.52
CA LEU A 45 -10.37 -27.94 7.10
C LEU A 45 -9.05 -27.37 7.65
N PRO A 46 -8.04 -28.21 7.87
CA PRO A 46 -6.71 -27.75 8.23
C PRO A 46 -6.13 -26.88 7.10
N TYR A 47 -5.20 -25.99 7.48
CA TYR A 47 -4.48 -25.20 6.48
C TYR A 47 -3.67 -26.13 5.57
N MET A 48 -3.96 -26.08 4.29
CA MET A 48 -3.23 -26.83 3.27
C MET A 48 -3.03 -25.97 2.03
N ARG A 49 -1.83 -26.05 1.47
CA ARG A 49 -1.48 -25.38 0.22
C ARG A 49 -0.87 -26.41 -0.74
N LEU A 50 -1.33 -26.40 -1.97
CA LEU A 50 -0.74 -27.20 -3.03
C LEU A 50 0.65 -26.67 -3.39
N PRO A 51 1.55 -27.50 -3.93
CA PRO A 51 2.85 -27.05 -4.39
C PRO A 51 2.73 -25.90 -5.40
N GLY A 52 3.60 -24.92 -5.26
CA GLY A 52 3.71 -23.81 -6.21
C GLY A 52 4.66 -24.15 -7.35
N ILE A 53 4.54 -23.44 -8.46
CA ILE A 53 5.44 -23.57 -9.62
C ILE A 53 6.74 -22.78 -9.39
N GLN A 54 6.68 -21.73 -8.56
CA GLN A 54 7.81 -20.84 -8.28
C GLN A 54 7.82 -20.37 -6.83
N ASN A 55 8.98 -19.91 -6.37
CA ASN A 55 9.14 -19.24 -5.08
C ASN A 55 8.87 -17.73 -5.22
N ILE A 56 8.55 -17.11 -4.08
CA ILE A 56 8.40 -15.65 -4.02
C ILE A 56 9.79 -15.01 -4.09
N ASN A 57 9.96 -14.07 -5.01
CA ASN A 57 11.18 -13.29 -5.17
C ASN A 57 10.96 -11.83 -4.77
N ARG A 58 12.07 -11.11 -4.52
CA ARG A 58 12.01 -9.65 -4.36
C ARG A 58 11.43 -9.03 -5.62
N THR A 59 10.62 -8.01 -5.46
CA THR A 59 9.88 -7.27 -6.48
C THR A 59 8.65 -7.94 -7.06
N ASP A 60 8.35 -9.20 -6.72
CA ASP A 60 7.10 -9.85 -7.11
C ASP A 60 5.88 -9.12 -6.56
N ILE A 61 4.81 -9.08 -7.34
CA ILE A 61 3.51 -8.59 -6.86
C ILE A 61 2.77 -9.78 -6.25
N VAL A 62 2.55 -9.72 -4.94
CA VAL A 62 1.93 -10.82 -4.18
C VAL A 62 0.57 -10.43 -3.63
N VAL A 63 -0.33 -11.39 -3.59
CA VAL A 63 -1.64 -11.26 -2.95
C VAL A 63 -1.64 -12.10 -1.69
N PHE A 64 -1.97 -11.48 -0.56
CA PHE A 64 -2.01 -12.15 0.72
C PHE A 64 -3.21 -11.71 1.55
N ASN A 65 -3.62 -12.53 2.51
CA ASN A 65 -4.66 -12.17 3.45
C ASN A 65 -4.09 -11.29 4.55
N TRP A 66 -4.77 -10.18 4.84
CA TRP A 66 -4.36 -9.25 5.88
C TRP A 66 -4.40 -9.90 7.27
N PRO A 67 -3.25 -10.11 7.93
CA PRO A 67 -3.20 -10.91 9.15
C PRO A 67 -3.98 -10.29 10.32
N VAL A 68 -4.04 -8.97 10.38
CA VAL A 68 -4.71 -8.20 11.44
C VAL A 68 -6.18 -7.91 11.15
N ASP A 69 -6.76 -8.49 10.09
CA ASP A 69 -8.20 -8.37 9.79
C ASP A 69 -9.03 -9.12 10.83
N THR A 70 -9.26 -8.45 11.94
CA THR A 70 -10.06 -8.93 13.07
C THR A 70 -11.26 -8.03 13.34
N VAL A 71 -11.62 -7.15 12.41
CA VAL A 71 -12.76 -6.24 12.54
C VAL A 71 -13.99 -6.81 11.83
N TYR A 72 -15.17 -6.56 12.39
CA TYR A 72 -16.44 -7.05 11.83
C TYR A 72 -16.72 -6.48 10.45
N ARG A 73 -16.39 -5.18 10.24
CA ARG A 73 -16.47 -4.49 8.95
C ARG A 73 -15.29 -3.55 8.79
N PHE A 74 -14.84 -3.38 7.56
CA PHE A 74 -13.94 -2.26 7.21
C PHE A 74 -14.65 -0.95 7.59
N PHE A 75 -13.95 -0.06 8.27
CA PHE A 75 -14.51 1.21 8.80
C PHE A 75 -15.61 1.05 9.87
N ASP A 76 -15.65 -0.07 10.64
CA ASP A 76 -16.53 -0.16 11.80
C ASP A 76 -16.09 0.86 12.86
N ILE A 77 -16.92 1.91 13.07
CA ILE A 77 -16.68 2.97 14.06
C ILE A 77 -16.53 2.38 15.47
N LEU A 78 -17.25 1.31 15.77
CA LEU A 78 -17.22 0.63 17.08
C LEU A 78 -16.02 -0.30 17.24
N LYS A 79 -15.18 -0.47 16.19
CA LYS A 79 -14.00 -1.36 16.19
C LYS A 79 -14.28 -2.75 16.78
N ARG A 80 -15.47 -3.29 16.57
CA ARG A 80 -15.87 -4.60 17.09
C ARG A 80 -14.95 -5.68 16.56
N ARG A 81 -14.32 -6.42 17.46
CA ARG A 81 -13.47 -7.54 17.07
C ARG A 81 -14.31 -8.71 16.59
N ALA A 82 -13.90 -9.32 15.50
CA ALA A 82 -14.50 -10.54 14.97
C ALA A 82 -13.39 -11.52 14.58
N TYR A 83 -13.56 -12.78 14.97
CA TYR A 83 -12.70 -13.83 14.47
C TYR A 83 -13.09 -14.14 13.02
N LYS A 84 -12.09 -14.06 12.14
CA LYS A 84 -12.21 -14.44 10.73
C LYS A 84 -11.20 -15.56 10.41
N PRO A 85 -11.64 -16.68 9.81
CA PRO A 85 -10.72 -17.66 9.23
C PRO A 85 -9.81 -17.00 8.19
N VAL A 86 -8.62 -17.54 7.98
CA VAL A 86 -7.61 -16.93 7.09
C VAL A 86 -8.15 -16.71 5.68
N ASP A 87 -8.94 -17.65 5.15
CA ASP A 87 -9.54 -17.59 3.82
C ASP A 87 -10.71 -16.59 3.70
N LYS A 88 -11.17 -16.04 4.83
CA LYS A 88 -12.22 -15.00 4.88
C LYS A 88 -11.66 -13.61 5.23
N LYS A 89 -10.36 -13.50 5.47
CA LYS A 89 -9.71 -12.20 5.67
C LYS A 89 -9.54 -11.46 4.35
N SER A 90 -9.53 -10.13 4.42
CA SER A 90 -9.36 -9.25 3.28
C SER A 90 -8.05 -9.52 2.54
N ASN A 91 -8.11 -9.53 1.23
CA ASN A 91 -6.94 -9.71 0.37
C ASN A 91 -6.27 -8.35 0.10
N TYR A 92 -4.95 -8.32 0.24
CA TYR A 92 -4.14 -7.17 -0.10
C TYR A 92 -3.15 -7.54 -1.20
N VAL A 93 -2.92 -6.58 -2.09
CA VAL A 93 -1.93 -6.68 -3.16
C VAL A 93 -0.78 -5.75 -2.83
N LYS A 94 0.43 -6.29 -2.68
CA LYS A 94 1.63 -5.50 -2.39
C LYS A 94 2.83 -6.08 -3.15
N ARG A 95 3.82 -5.23 -3.37
CA ARG A 95 5.11 -5.66 -3.91
C ARG A 95 5.94 -6.26 -2.78
N CYS A 96 6.49 -7.45 -3.00
CA CYS A 96 7.42 -8.09 -2.08
C CYS A 96 8.78 -7.37 -2.17
N VAL A 97 9.22 -6.76 -1.09
CA VAL A 97 10.48 -6.00 -1.05
C VAL A 97 11.57 -6.69 -0.22
N GLY A 98 11.22 -7.77 0.46
CA GLY A 98 12.15 -8.57 1.24
C GLY A 98 11.71 -10.02 1.31
N ILE A 99 12.69 -10.93 1.36
CA ILE A 99 12.51 -12.38 1.47
C ILE A 99 13.16 -12.89 2.75
N PRO A 100 12.86 -14.13 3.20
CA PRO A 100 13.50 -14.71 4.38
C PRO A 100 15.03 -14.61 4.34
N GLY A 101 15.63 -14.11 5.42
CA GLY A 101 17.07 -13.87 5.54
C GLY A 101 17.54 -12.45 5.25
N ASP A 102 16.69 -11.60 4.67
CA ASP A 102 17.06 -10.21 4.37
C ASP A 102 17.11 -9.34 5.61
N SER A 103 18.01 -8.37 5.60
CA SER A 103 17.99 -7.21 6.47
C SER A 103 17.40 -6.01 5.73
N LEU A 104 16.14 -5.69 6.03
CA LEU A 104 15.36 -4.65 5.34
C LEU A 104 15.45 -3.31 6.07
N SER A 105 15.72 -2.24 5.33
CA SER A 105 15.65 -0.87 5.85
C SER A 105 15.10 0.11 4.82
N ILE A 106 14.57 1.22 5.31
CA ILE A 106 14.15 2.36 4.48
C ILE A 106 14.95 3.56 4.93
N LYS A 107 15.55 4.26 3.99
CA LYS A 107 16.29 5.51 4.22
C LYS A 107 15.79 6.55 3.23
N ASP A 108 15.28 7.64 3.76
CA ASP A 108 14.69 8.72 2.97
C ASP A 108 13.64 8.22 1.96
N GLY A 109 12.82 7.24 2.37
CA GLY A 109 11.79 6.63 1.54
C GLY A 109 12.29 5.64 0.47
N LEU A 110 13.59 5.38 0.41
CA LEU A 110 14.18 4.37 -0.47
C LEU A 110 14.43 3.07 0.27
N ILE A 111 14.15 1.95 -0.38
CA ILE A 111 14.21 0.61 0.22
C ILE A 111 15.59 0.00 0.01
N TYR A 112 16.17 -0.51 1.09
CA TYR A 112 17.45 -1.21 1.08
C TYR A 112 17.27 -2.64 1.59
N SER A 113 17.89 -3.60 0.92
CA SER A 113 18.04 -4.98 1.35
C SER A 113 19.53 -5.27 1.55
N ASP A 114 19.91 -5.76 2.72
CA ASP A 114 21.30 -6.03 3.10
C ASP A 114 22.26 -4.84 2.86
N GLY A 115 21.75 -3.63 3.15
CA GLY A 115 22.50 -2.38 2.97
C GLY A 115 22.61 -1.89 1.52
N LYS A 116 22.07 -2.62 0.55
CA LYS A 116 22.09 -2.25 -0.88
C LYS A 116 20.71 -1.71 -1.30
N LEU A 117 20.71 -0.65 -2.10
CA LEU A 117 19.48 -0.10 -2.67
C LEU A 117 18.77 -1.16 -3.50
N LEU A 118 17.48 -1.39 -3.19
CA LEU A 118 16.66 -2.33 -3.93
C LEU A 118 16.32 -1.76 -5.31
N GLN A 119 16.79 -2.45 -6.36
CA GLN A 119 16.45 -2.09 -7.73
C GLN A 119 15.01 -2.51 -8.01
N LEU A 120 14.16 -1.53 -8.23
CA LEU A 120 12.78 -1.77 -8.60
C LEU A 120 12.66 -1.93 -10.12
N PRO A 121 11.75 -2.79 -10.63
CA PRO A 121 11.49 -2.88 -12.06
C PRO A 121 10.96 -1.54 -12.59
N GLU A 122 11.22 -1.23 -13.84
CA GLU A 122 10.83 0.03 -14.50
C GLU A 122 9.34 0.36 -14.32
N ARG A 123 8.49 -0.66 -14.34
CA ARG A 123 7.04 -0.52 -14.15
C ARG A 123 6.61 -0.21 -12.71
N ALA A 124 7.51 -0.23 -11.74
CA ALA A 124 7.16 -0.03 -10.34
C ALA A 124 6.68 1.39 -10.05
N LYS A 125 7.24 2.39 -10.69
CA LYS A 125 6.90 3.83 -10.59
C LYS A 125 6.64 4.24 -9.15
N PRO A 126 7.64 4.23 -8.25
CA PRO A 126 7.46 4.65 -6.86
C PRO A 126 7.00 6.09 -6.80
N GLN A 127 6.12 6.38 -5.86
CA GLN A 127 5.56 7.71 -5.64
C GLN A 127 5.98 8.24 -4.28
N PHE A 128 6.23 9.54 -4.22
CA PHE A 128 6.67 10.25 -3.03
C PHE A 128 5.83 11.49 -2.80
N SER A 129 5.89 12.04 -1.60
CA SER A 129 5.21 13.30 -1.29
C SER A 129 6.08 14.49 -1.69
N TYR A 130 5.45 15.52 -2.25
CA TYR A 130 6.12 16.74 -2.68
C TYR A 130 5.39 17.99 -2.20
N LYS A 131 6.15 19.05 -1.94
CA LYS A 131 5.65 20.42 -1.87
C LYS A 131 6.03 21.13 -3.15
N VAL A 132 5.05 21.77 -3.76
CA VAL A 132 5.20 22.52 -5.01
C VAL A 132 4.91 23.98 -4.71
N ALA A 133 5.93 24.83 -4.84
CA ALA A 133 5.78 26.27 -4.68
C ALA A 133 5.29 26.90 -5.99
N LEU A 134 4.31 27.78 -5.88
CA LEU A 134 3.61 28.39 -7.00
C LEU A 134 3.88 29.90 -7.03
N ASP A 135 3.92 30.48 -8.22
CA ASP A 135 3.85 31.92 -8.40
C ASP A 135 2.38 32.35 -8.40
N PRO A 136 1.93 33.17 -7.42
CA PRO A 136 0.54 33.62 -7.36
C PRO A 136 0.08 34.43 -8.56
N LYS A 137 1.01 34.96 -9.35
CA LYS A 137 0.72 35.80 -10.50
C LYS A 137 0.43 35.02 -11.77
N THR A 138 0.86 33.76 -11.82
CA THR A 138 0.71 32.90 -13.00
C THR A 138 -0.41 31.90 -12.77
N PRO A 139 -1.55 32.02 -13.47
CA PRO A 139 -2.63 31.05 -13.34
C PRO A 139 -2.21 29.68 -13.89
N ILE A 140 -2.48 28.61 -13.14
CA ILE A 140 -2.20 27.24 -13.54
C ILE A 140 -3.53 26.48 -13.61
N ASP A 141 -3.78 25.82 -14.74
CA ASP A 141 -4.89 24.88 -14.88
C ASP A 141 -4.48 23.52 -14.27
N PHE A 142 -4.78 23.34 -13.00
CA PHE A 142 -4.45 22.11 -12.28
C PHE A 142 -5.20 20.89 -12.79
N GLU A 143 -6.42 21.05 -13.32
CA GLU A 143 -7.21 19.93 -13.82
C GLU A 143 -6.55 19.29 -15.03
N SER A 144 -6.22 20.10 -16.02
CA SER A 144 -5.50 19.64 -17.22
C SER A 144 -4.11 19.10 -16.87
N LEU A 145 -3.39 19.78 -15.97
CA LEU A 145 -2.05 19.37 -15.54
C LEU A 145 -2.06 18.02 -14.83
N PHE A 146 -2.99 17.78 -13.91
CA PHE A 146 -3.09 16.52 -13.18
C PHE A 146 -3.48 15.36 -14.11
N LYS A 147 -4.36 15.62 -15.07
CA LYS A 147 -4.73 14.65 -16.09
C LYS A 147 -3.54 14.29 -16.98
N GLU A 148 -2.76 15.29 -17.42
CA GLU A 148 -1.56 15.08 -18.24
C GLU A 148 -0.48 14.28 -17.50
N LEU A 149 -0.31 14.52 -16.19
CA LEU A 149 0.69 13.86 -15.35
C LEU A 149 0.20 12.55 -14.73
N ASP A 150 -1.03 12.11 -15.04
CA ASP A 150 -1.67 10.92 -14.45
C ASP A 150 -1.69 10.96 -12.91
N ILE A 151 -1.95 12.15 -12.36
CA ILE A 151 -2.05 12.37 -10.92
C ILE A 151 -3.47 12.12 -10.49
N THR A 152 -3.69 11.01 -9.78
CA THR A 152 -5.02 10.59 -9.30
C THR A 152 -5.23 10.81 -7.81
N ASP A 153 -4.15 11.02 -7.08
CA ASP A 153 -4.21 11.25 -5.64
C ASP A 153 -4.52 12.70 -5.28
N PRO A 154 -5.17 12.93 -4.12
CA PRO A 154 -5.54 14.27 -3.71
C PRO A 154 -4.32 15.19 -3.57
N ALA A 155 -4.40 16.34 -4.20
CA ALA A 155 -3.51 17.45 -3.98
C ALA A 155 -4.25 18.55 -3.22
N GLY A 156 -3.58 19.23 -2.30
CA GLY A 156 -4.20 20.27 -1.49
C GLY A 156 -3.27 21.44 -1.23
N PHE A 157 -3.81 22.64 -1.11
CA PHE A 157 -3.02 23.78 -0.72
C PHE A 157 -2.62 23.70 0.75
N ALA A 158 -1.35 24.00 1.05
CA ALA A 158 -0.84 24.06 2.42
C ALA A 158 -1.52 25.17 3.22
N ASP A 159 -1.81 26.30 2.57
CA ASP A 159 -2.60 27.40 3.09
C ASP A 159 -3.70 27.76 2.08
N GLN A 160 -4.93 27.63 2.48
CA GLN A 160 -6.11 27.91 1.65
C GLN A 160 -6.22 29.39 1.26
N THR A 161 -5.60 30.29 2.05
CA THR A 161 -5.68 31.73 1.84
C THR A 161 -4.62 32.21 0.85
N LYS A 162 -3.38 31.77 1.02
CA LYS A 162 -2.24 32.20 0.18
C LYS A 162 -2.16 31.49 -1.15
N ARG A 163 -2.49 30.19 -1.17
CA ARG A 163 -2.44 29.32 -2.35
C ARG A 163 -1.09 29.34 -3.09
N ASP A 164 0.00 29.60 -2.37
CA ASP A 164 1.36 29.69 -2.87
C ASP A 164 2.11 28.35 -2.82
N THR A 165 1.55 27.38 -2.11
CA THR A 165 2.17 26.07 -1.90
C THR A 165 1.13 24.97 -2.01
N LEU A 166 1.36 24.05 -2.96
CA LEU A 166 0.55 22.86 -3.17
C LEU A 166 1.26 21.64 -2.55
N PHE A 167 0.54 20.90 -1.74
CA PHE A 167 1.00 19.60 -1.20
C PHE A 167 0.45 18.48 -2.06
N MET A 168 1.34 17.61 -2.55
CA MET A 168 1.01 16.43 -3.34
C MET A 168 1.43 15.19 -2.55
N SER A 169 0.47 14.33 -2.23
CA SER A 169 0.70 13.13 -1.40
C SER A 169 1.45 12.03 -2.15
N ALA A 170 1.22 11.93 -3.47
CA ALA A 170 1.78 10.88 -4.31
C ALA A 170 2.10 11.42 -5.70
N LEU A 171 3.39 11.49 -6.02
CA LEU A 171 3.91 11.90 -7.31
C LEU A 171 5.13 11.08 -7.66
N THR A 172 5.25 10.64 -8.90
CA THR A 172 6.44 9.97 -9.39
C THR A 172 7.60 10.95 -9.55
N GLU A 173 8.83 10.47 -9.51
CA GLU A 173 10.01 11.31 -9.74
C GLU A 173 9.99 11.94 -11.14
N ALA A 174 9.61 11.17 -12.16
CA ALA A 174 9.42 11.68 -13.51
C ALA A 174 8.32 12.77 -13.58
N GLY A 175 7.23 12.61 -12.85
CA GLY A 175 6.20 13.64 -12.72
C GLY A 175 6.72 14.91 -12.04
N ALA A 176 7.54 14.76 -11.00
CA ALA A 176 8.16 15.89 -10.29
C ALA A 176 9.12 16.69 -11.20
N GLU A 177 9.92 15.98 -12.02
CA GLU A 177 10.80 16.65 -13.00
C GLU A 177 9.99 17.40 -14.09
N ARG A 178 8.90 16.82 -14.57
CA ARG A 178 8.01 17.51 -15.51
C ARG A 178 7.38 18.74 -14.91
N LEU A 179 6.95 18.69 -13.64
CA LEU A 179 6.38 19.83 -12.94
C LEU A 179 7.35 21.03 -12.85
N LYS A 180 8.65 20.79 -12.71
CA LYS A 180 9.65 21.86 -12.66
C LYS A 180 9.67 22.74 -13.92
N ASN A 181 9.21 22.20 -15.04
CA ASN A 181 9.20 22.90 -16.33
C ASN A 181 7.85 23.62 -16.62
N VAL A 182 6.87 23.52 -15.71
CA VAL A 182 5.55 24.15 -15.89
C VAL A 182 5.63 25.63 -15.51
N PRO A 183 5.20 26.55 -16.38
CA PRO A 183 5.14 27.98 -16.06
C PRO A 183 4.28 28.22 -14.80
N GLY A 184 4.78 29.04 -13.88
CA GLY A 184 4.11 29.33 -12.61
C GLY A 184 4.49 28.38 -11.47
N ILE A 185 5.29 27.35 -11.71
CA ILE A 185 5.89 26.50 -10.67
C ILE A 185 7.30 27.00 -10.40
N THR A 186 7.58 27.43 -9.17
CA THR A 186 8.86 28.01 -8.78
C THR A 186 9.79 27.00 -8.12
N ALA A 187 9.23 26.01 -7.41
CA ALA A 187 10.02 24.93 -6.80
C ALA A 187 9.20 23.66 -6.62
N VAL A 188 9.86 22.50 -6.76
CA VAL A 188 9.30 21.17 -6.48
C VAL A 188 10.24 20.46 -5.50
N ILE A 189 9.79 20.29 -4.26
CA ILE A 189 10.62 19.81 -3.15
C ILE A 189 10.03 18.51 -2.60
N ARG A 190 10.80 17.42 -2.68
CA ARG A 190 10.43 16.14 -2.08
C ARG A 190 10.36 16.27 -0.56
N GLN A 191 9.27 15.77 0.00
CA GLN A 191 9.05 15.76 1.45
C GLN A 191 9.56 14.45 2.03
N ILE A 192 10.52 14.54 2.93
CA ILE A 192 11.04 13.41 3.70
C ILE A 192 10.73 13.68 5.17
N SER A 193 9.99 12.79 5.80
CA SER A 193 9.69 12.91 7.22
C SER A 193 10.95 12.63 8.04
N LYS A 194 11.29 13.56 8.93
CA LYS A 194 12.36 13.40 9.92
C LYS A 194 11.82 13.19 11.34
N GLU A 195 10.54 13.46 11.53
CA GLU A 195 9.89 13.32 12.82
C GLU A 195 9.56 11.85 13.11
N ILE A 196 9.64 11.47 14.38
CA ILE A 196 9.27 10.14 14.84
C ILE A 196 7.77 9.97 14.67
N ASP A 197 7.36 8.85 14.07
CA ASP A 197 5.96 8.50 13.93
C ASP A 197 5.62 7.34 14.88
N ASN A 198 4.93 7.65 15.96
CA ASN A 198 4.51 6.66 16.94
C ASN A 198 3.46 5.67 16.40
N ALA A 199 2.91 5.87 15.21
CA ALA A 199 2.05 4.89 14.54
C ALA A 199 2.83 3.79 13.83
N VAL A 200 4.13 3.97 13.59
CA VAL A 200 5.00 2.99 12.94
C VAL A 200 5.43 1.92 13.95
N PHE A 201 5.14 0.67 13.64
CA PHE A 201 5.55 -0.49 14.45
C PHE A 201 7.00 -0.92 14.12
N PRO A 202 7.79 -1.33 15.12
CA PRO A 202 7.56 -1.27 16.56
C PRO A 202 7.80 0.15 17.12
N HIS A 203 6.87 0.61 17.95
CA HIS A 203 6.84 1.99 18.47
C HIS A 203 8.07 2.40 19.28
N ILE A 204 8.85 1.43 19.77
CA ILE A 204 10.04 1.67 20.59
C ILE A 204 11.24 2.18 19.77
N ASN A 205 11.25 1.99 18.45
CA ASN A 205 12.44 2.21 17.61
C ASN A 205 12.54 3.63 17.03
N LYS A 206 11.66 4.54 17.39
CA LYS A 206 11.68 5.93 16.93
C LYS A 206 11.79 6.09 15.41
N TRP A 207 11.15 5.20 14.67
CA TRP A 207 11.13 5.19 13.22
C TRP A 207 9.99 6.05 12.66
N ASN A 208 10.03 6.27 11.37
CA ASN A 208 8.93 6.86 10.62
C ASN A 208 8.79 6.16 9.26
N ARG A 209 7.82 6.59 8.45
CA ARG A 209 7.54 5.99 7.14
C ARG A 209 8.70 6.11 6.14
N ASP A 210 9.52 7.15 6.25
CA ASP A 210 10.61 7.42 5.32
C ASP A 210 11.96 6.90 5.83
N ASN A 211 12.07 6.65 7.17
CA ASN A 211 13.27 6.13 7.81
C ASN A 211 12.88 5.01 8.78
N TYR A 212 13.13 3.78 8.37
CA TYR A 212 12.68 2.57 9.02
C TYR A 212 13.74 1.47 9.00
N GLY A 213 13.83 0.71 10.07
CA GLY A 213 14.74 -0.44 10.17
C GLY A 213 16.13 -0.09 10.68
N PRO A 214 17.09 -1.01 10.54
CA PRO A 214 16.94 -2.30 9.86
C PRO A 214 16.07 -3.29 10.65
N ILE A 215 15.32 -4.12 9.93
CA ILE A 215 14.64 -5.30 10.46
C ILE A 215 15.14 -6.56 9.75
N TYR A 216 15.33 -7.63 10.51
CA TYR A 216 15.68 -8.93 9.95
C TYR A 216 14.41 -9.74 9.65
N ILE A 217 14.30 -10.27 8.43
CA ILE A 217 13.20 -11.14 8.02
C ILE A 217 13.59 -12.58 8.40
N PRO A 218 12.87 -13.25 9.33
CA PRO A 218 13.23 -14.57 9.79
C PRO A 218 13.32 -15.59 8.66
N GLN A 219 14.32 -16.46 8.74
CA GLN A 219 14.38 -17.69 7.93
C GLN A 219 13.45 -18.72 8.54
N GLN A 220 12.73 -19.46 7.70
CA GLN A 220 11.91 -20.60 8.11
C GLN A 220 12.74 -21.88 8.06
#